data_bb59e622e633e8e1a899e504d607bf7d
#
_entry.id   bb59e622e633e8e1a899e504d607bf7d
#
_cell.length_a   1.000
_cell.length_b   1.000
_cell.length_c   1.000
_cell.angle_alpha   90.00
_cell.angle_beta   90.00
_cell.angle_gamma   90.00
#
_symmetry.space_group_name_H-M   'P 1'
#
loop_
_entity.id
_entity.type
_entity.pdbx_description
1 polymer ?
#
loop_
_entity_poly.entity_id
_entity_poly.type
_entity_poly.pdbx_seq_one_letter_code
_entity_poly.pdbx_strand_id
1 'polypeptide(L)'
;MKEKIQALINEKKFSEIREEFRNLNNVEISDLLNQFDKSELIIIFRLLSKDQSADVFSYLEPEQQEIIINAVTDRETEVLFRNLYFDDMIDIIEEMPSNLVKKILKNTNSEDRYLINQFLNYPENSAGSIMTTEYVDLKKNMKVSQAIKEIRDTVEEKENIYTCYVISEDRKLEGVVSLKELITSDDDVTIESIMNRNFVSAHTNDDQEVVADVIKKYDLIILPVVDIENRLLGIITIDDIIDVIEQEDTEDFHRMAGISPVEETYLKTSAFTMARQRIMWLVVLMISATFTGRIIKSYEDVLQSVVEYTGGNAGAQSSTTVRSILYS
;
A
#
# COMPACT_ATOMS: atom_id res chain seq x y z
N MET A 1 26.92 2.71 -4.98
CA MET A 1 26.59 1.28 -5.17
C MET A 1 26.42 0.96 -6.66
N LYS A 2 25.58 1.68 -7.39
CA LYS A 2 25.30 1.47 -8.82
C LYS A 2 26.56 1.30 -9.67
N GLU A 3 27.52 2.23 -9.60
CA GLU A 3 28.77 2.18 -10.37
C GLU A 3 29.60 0.92 -10.08
N LYS A 4 29.61 0.46 -8.83
CA LYS A 4 30.31 -0.77 -8.42
C LYS A 4 29.66 -1.99 -9.07
N ILE A 5 28.32 -2.11 -8.97
CA ILE A 5 27.58 -3.22 -9.60
C ILE A 5 27.74 -3.19 -11.11
N GLN A 6 27.67 -2.00 -11.72
CA GLN A 6 27.91 -1.80 -13.16
C GLN A 6 29.28 -2.32 -13.61
N ALA A 7 30.32 -2.02 -12.84
CA ALA A 7 31.68 -2.51 -13.12
C ALA A 7 31.73 -4.04 -13.02
N LEU A 8 31.12 -4.63 -11.99
CA LEU A 8 31.06 -6.08 -11.79
C LEU A 8 30.27 -6.80 -12.90
N ILE A 9 29.20 -6.19 -13.42
CA ILE A 9 28.45 -6.72 -14.59
C ILE A 9 29.36 -6.76 -15.82
N ASN A 10 30.05 -5.65 -16.09
CA ASN A 10 30.96 -5.52 -17.23
C ASN A 10 32.12 -6.53 -17.17
N GLU A 11 32.61 -6.81 -15.95
CA GLU A 11 33.64 -7.81 -15.69
C GLU A 11 33.11 -9.24 -15.58
N LYS A 12 31.78 -9.44 -15.66
CA LYS A 12 31.06 -10.73 -15.48
C LYS A 12 31.35 -11.41 -14.14
N LYS A 13 31.59 -10.63 -13.09
CA LYS A 13 31.84 -11.10 -11.73
C LYS A 13 30.54 -11.30 -10.94
N PHE A 14 29.68 -12.17 -11.44
CA PHE A 14 28.34 -12.40 -10.88
C PHE A 14 28.34 -12.96 -9.44
N SER A 15 29.38 -13.66 -9.03
CA SER A 15 29.54 -14.14 -7.65
C SER A 15 29.75 -13.00 -6.66
N GLU A 16 30.50 -11.98 -7.05
CA GLU A 16 30.74 -10.80 -6.22
C GLU A 16 29.46 -9.96 -6.08
N ILE A 17 28.63 -9.85 -7.14
CA ILE A 17 27.33 -9.19 -7.07
C ILE A 17 26.40 -9.90 -6.07
N ARG A 18 26.34 -11.25 -6.10
CA ARG A 18 25.54 -12.01 -5.12
C ARG A 18 25.99 -11.82 -3.68
N GLU A 19 27.27 -11.64 -3.47
CA GLU A 19 27.83 -11.42 -2.13
C GLU A 19 27.50 -10.02 -1.62
N GLU A 20 27.53 -9.00 -2.50
CA GLU A 20 27.08 -7.65 -2.17
C GLU A 20 25.59 -7.64 -1.76
N PHE A 21 24.74 -8.31 -2.53
CA PHE A 21 23.29 -8.36 -2.26
C PHE A 21 22.92 -9.10 -0.97
N ARG A 22 23.73 -10.04 -0.49
CA ARG A 22 23.51 -10.68 0.81
C ARG A 22 23.61 -9.73 1.99
N ASN A 23 24.30 -8.60 1.81
CA ASN A 23 24.53 -7.61 2.85
C ASN A 23 23.56 -6.42 2.76
N LEU A 24 22.68 -6.39 1.76
CA LEU A 24 21.69 -5.33 1.53
C LEU A 24 20.30 -5.82 1.94
N ASN A 25 19.45 -4.89 2.36
CA ASN A 25 18.03 -5.13 2.54
C ASN A 25 17.33 -5.23 1.17
N ASN A 26 16.22 -5.97 1.08
CA ASN A 26 15.48 -6.17 -0.16
C ASN A 26 14.98 -4.85 -0.76
N VAL A 27 14.55 -3.88 0.06
CA VAL A 27 14.18 -2.51 -0.38
C VAL A 27 15.38 -1.78 -1.02
N GLU A 28 16.57 -1.86 -0.40
CA GLU A 28 17.79 -1.23 -0.95
C GLU A 28 18.22 -1.85 -2.30
N ILE A 29 17.95 -3.16 -2.47
CA ILE A 29 18.20 -3.85 -3.74
C ILE A 29 17.20 -3.37 -4.78
N SER A 30 15.92 -3.25 -4.45
CA SER A 30 14.88 -2.72 -5.32
C SER A 30 15.20 -1.30 -5.78
N ASP A 31 15.52 -0.39 -4.87
CA ASP A 31 15.94 0.98 -5.18
C ASP A 31 17.14 1.03 -6.13
N LEU A 32 18.06 0.10 -5.94
CA LEU A 32 19.22 -0.01 -6.82
C LEU A 32 18.81 -0.53 -8.21
N LEU A 33 17.93 -1.54 -8.29
CA LEU A 33 17.44 -2.13 -9.53
C LEU A 33 16.64 -1.14 -10.37
N ASN A 34 15.84 -0.28 -9.74
CA ASN A 34 15.08 0.79 -10.41
C ASN A 34 15.99 1.79 -11.18
N GLN A 35 17.30 1.79 -10.92
CA GLN A 35 18.26 2.68 -11.57
C GLN A 35 18.96 2.06 -12.80
N PHE A 36 18.78 0.77 -13.06
CA PHE A 36 19.44 0.06 -14.15
C PHE A 36 18.59 0.03 -15.43
N ASP A 37 19.25 -0.14 -16.57
CA ASP A 37 18.52 -0.35 -17.82
C ASP A 37 17.91 -1.75 -17.89
N LYS A 38 17.01 -1.96 -18.85
CA LYS A 38 16.26 -3.21 -19.04
C LYS A 38 17.15 -4.45 -19.08
N SER A 39 18.30 -4.38 -19.73
CA SER A 39 19.18 -5.54 -19.94
C SER A 39 19.91 -5.91 -18.65
N GLU A 40 20.37 -4.90 -17.93
CA GLU A 40 21.09 -5.03 -16.67
C GLU A 40 20.15 -5.48 -15.56
N LEU A 41 18.97 -4.88 -15.48
CA LEU A 41 17.89 -5.26 -14.55
C LEU A 41 17.63 -6.77 -14.63
N ILE A 42 17.40 -7.32 -15.82
CA ILE A 42 17.12 -8.75 -16.00
C ILE A 42 18.29 -9.62 -15.56
N ILE A 43 19.52 -9.21 -15.86
CA ILE A 43 20.74 -9.96 -15.46
C ILE A 43 20.83 -9.98 -13.94
N ILE A 44 20.70 -8.81 -13.30
CA ILE A 44 20.84 -8.68 -11.86
C ILE A 44 19.73 -9.44 -11.14
N PHE A 45 18.47 -9.29 -11.56
CA PHE A 45 17.33 -9.97 -10.97
C PHE A 45 17.51 -11.51 -10.97
N ARG A 46 18.04 -12.09 -12.03
CA ARG A 46 18.35 -13.53 -12.10
C ARG A 46 19.49 -13.98 -11.18
N LEU A 47 20.24 -13.05 -10.58
CA LEU A 47 21.29 -13.39 -9.62
C LEU A 47 20.74 -13.53 -8.19
N LEU A 48 19.54 -13.02 -7.90
CA LEU A 48 18.88 -13.12 -6.60
C LEU A 48 18.51 -14.58 -6.28
N SER A 49 18.43 -14.93 -5.00
CA SER A 49 17.82 -16.19 -4.58
C SER A 49 16.32 -16.18 -4.84
N LYS A 50 15.65 -17.33 -4.75
CA LYS A 50 14.21 -17.41 -5.03
C LYS A 50 13.40 -16.57 -4.05
N ASP A 51 13.68 -16.70 -2.76
CA ASP A 51 12.98 -15.96 -1.71
C ASP A 51 13.25 -14.46 -1.84
N GLN A 52 14.52 -14.08 -1.96
CA GLN A 52 14.92 -12.69 -2.17
C GLN A 52 14.36 -12.09 -3.46
N SER A 53 14.14 -12.88 -4.52
CA SER A 53 13.58 -12.38 -5.77
C SER A 53 12.11 -12.01 -5.66
N ALA A 54 11.32 -12.68 -4.83
CA ALA A 54 9.93 -12.34 -4.58
C ALA A 54 9.83 -11.04 -3.79
N ASP A 55 10.52 -10.95 -2.66
CA ASP A 55 10.53 -9.74 -1.84
C ASP A 55 11.07 -8.51 -2.58
N VAL A 56 12.15 -8.65 -3.35
CA VAL A 56 12.67 -7.53 -4.16
C VAL A 56 11.69 -7.14 -5.26
N PHE A 57 10.97 -8.11 -5.82
CA PHE A 57 10.03 -7.87 -6.90
C PHE A 57 8.81 -7.08 -6.44
N SER A 58 8.28 -7.31 -5.22
CA SER A 58 7.16 -6.53 -4.69
C SER A 58 7.50 -5.05 -4.53
N TYR A 59 8.73 -4.73 -4.14
CA TYR A 59 9.22 -3.34 -4.00
C TYR A 59 9.64 -2.65 -5.30
N LEU A 60 9.62 -3.34 -6.46
CA LEU A 60 9.98 -2.71 -7.74
C LEU A 60 8.83 -1.84 -8.25
N GLU A 61 9.18 -0.77 -8.96
CA GLU A 61 8.18 0.02 -9.68
C GLU A 61 7.49 -0.80 -10.79
N PRO A 62 6.22 -0.52 -11.12
CA PRO A 62 5.43 -1.28 -12.09
C PRO A 62 6.11 -1.47 -13.45
N GLU A 63 6.86 -0.46 -13.91
CA GLU A 63 7.61 -0.53 -15.18
C GLU A 63 8.70 -1.61 -15.14
N GLN A 64 9.43 -1.73 -14.02
CA GLN A 64 10.47 -2.73 -13.84
C GLN A 64 9.88 -4.12 -13.65
N GLN A 65 8.77 -4.23 -12.93
CA GLN A 65 8.01 -5.46 -12.79
C GLN A 65 7.53 -5.96 -14.17
N GLU A 66 6.96 -5.08 -15.00
CA GLU A 66 6.56 -5.41 -16.37
C GLU A 66 7.74 -5.94 -17.22
N ILE A 67 8.90 -5.28 -17.13
CA ILE A 67 10.12 -5.70 -17.83
C ILE A 67 10.53 -7.12 -17.41
N ILE A 68 10.50 -7.41 -16.12
CA ILE A 68 10.88 -8.71 -15.56
C ILE A 68 9.89 -9.78 -16.01
N ILE A 69 8.57 -9.57 -15.83
CA ILE A 69 7.53 -10.53 -16.24
C ILE A 69 7.63 -10.87 -17.73
N ASN A 70 7.93 -9.89 -18.58
CA ASN A 70 8.14 -10.12 -20.00
C ASN A 70 9.40 -10.96 -20.31
N ALA A 71 10.43 -10.87 -19.46
CA ALA A 71 11.73 -11.52 -19.69
C ALA A 71 11.86 -12.91 -19.06
N VAL A 72 11.05 -13.22 -18.04
CA VAL A 72 11.08 -14.50 -17.34
C VAL A 72 10.21 -15.55 -18.06
N THR A 73 10.58 -16.82 -17.89
CA THR A 73 9.84 -17.97 -18.42
C THR A 73 8.57 -18.21 -17.59
N ASP A 74 7.62 -18.97 -18.14
CA ASP A 74 6.39 -19.39 -17.45
C ASP A 74 6.71 -20.06 -16.09
N ARG A 75 7.77 -20.89 -16.03
CA ARG A 75 8.19 -21.54 -14.79
C ARG A 75 8.80 -20.57 -13.79
N GLU A 76 9.58 -19.60 -14.24
CA GLU A 76 10.12 -18.54 -13.37
C GLU A 76 9.00 -17.66 -12.84
N THR A 77 7.99 -17.34 -13.66
CA THR A 77 6.79 -16.62 -13.23
C THR A 77 6.04 -17.41 -12.15
N GLU A 78 5.80 -18.72 -12.33
CA GLU A 78 5.16 -19.57 -11.33
C GLU A 78 5.91 -19.55 -10.00
N VAL A 79 7.23 -19.68 -10.03
CA VAL A 79 8.05 -19.67 -8.81
C VAL A 79 8.03 -18.30 -8.13
N LEU A 80 8.09 -17.22 -8.91
CA LEU A 80 8.08 -15.87 -8.39
C LEU A 80 6.76 -15.58 -7.65
N PHE A 81 5.63 -15.82 -8.30
CA PHE A 81 4.30 -15.55 -7.73
C PHE A 81 3.92 -16.48 -6.59
N ARG A 82 4.50 -17.68 -6.49
CA ARG A 82 4.30 -18.59 -5.36
C ARG A 82 4.98 -18.11 -4.07
N ASN A 83 6.02 -17.31 -4.18
CA ASN A 83 6.79 -16.80 -3.04
C ASN A 83 6.44 -15.34 -2.69
N LEU A 84 5.52 -14.70 -3.39
CA LEU A 84 4.95 -13.40 -3.01
C LEU A 84 3.87 -13.59 -1.95
N TYR A 85 3.73 -12.63 -1.08
CA TYR A 85 2.53 -12.50 -0.24
C TYR A 85 1.32 -12.21 -1.11
N PHE A 86 0.14 -12.57 -0.60
CA PHE A 86 -1.06 -12.60 -1.43
C PHE A 86 -1.55 -11.19 -1.81
N ASP A 87 -1.45 -10.23 -0.91
CA ASP A 87 -1.72 -8.80 -1.12
C ASP A 87 -0.78 -8.21 -2.17
N ASP A 88 0.54 -8.34 -1.99
CA ASP A 88 1.55 -7.96 -3.00
C ASP A 88 1.21 -8.51 -4.40
N MET A 89 0.74 -9.78 -4.44
CA MET A 89 0.35 -10.41 -5.70
C MET A 89 -0.87 -9.72 -6.32
N ILE A 90 -1.85 -9.33 -5.54
CA ILE A 90 -3.05 -8.62 -6.01
C ILE A 90 -2.66 -7.25 -6.55
N ASP A 91 -1.91 -6.46 -5.80
CA ASP A 91 -1.47 -5.11 -6.18
C ASP A 91 -0.69 -5.14 -7.51
N ILE A 92 0.25 -6.07 -7.64
CA ILE A 92 1.00 -6.27 -8.89
C ILE A 92 0.06 -6.61 -10.06
N ILE A 93 -0.96 -7.46 -9.83
CA ILE A 93 -1.90 -7.86 -10.89
C ILE A 93 -2.79 -6.70 -11.32
N GLU A 94 -3.23 -5.85 -10.41
CA GLU A 94 -4.07 -4.69 -10.70
C GLU A 94 -3.33 -3.65 -11.54
N GLU A 95 -2.05 -3.45 -11.31
CA GLU A 95 -1.22 -2.52 -12.06
C GLU A 95 -0.72 -3.06 -13.42
N MET A 96 -0.82 -4.38 -13.66
CA MET A 96 -0.27 -5.01 -14.85
C MET A 96 -1.18 -4.90 -16.09
N PRO A 97 -0.58 -4.72 -17.30
CA PRO A 97 -1.31 -4.84 -18.55
C PRO A 97 -2.01 -6.20 -18.73
N SER A 98 -3.22 -6.22 -19.29
CA SER A 98 -4.09 -7.41 -19.40
C SER A 98 -3.42 -8.66 -20.04
N ASN A 99 -2.42 -8.46 -20.90
CA ASN A 99 -1.66 -9.58 -21.51
C ASN A 99 -0.73 -10.24 -20.51
N LEU A 100 -0.16 -9.48 -19.55
CA LEU A 100 0.68 -10.01 -18.49
C LEU A 100 -0.14 -10.64 -17.38
N VAL A 101 -1.27 -10.04 -17.00
CA VAL A 101 -2.26 -10.67 -16.10
C VAL A 101 -2.63 -12.07 -16.61
N LYS A 102 -2.91 -12.24 -17.89
CA LYS A 102 -3.19 -13.56 -18.48
C LYS A 102 -2.00 -14.53 -18.38
N LYS A 103 -0.77 -14.03 -18.51
CA LYS A 103 0.44 -14.86 -18.35
C LYS A 103 0.58 -15.31 -16.90
N ILE A 104 0.38 -14.41 -15.94
CA ILE A 104 0.45 -14.68 -14.50
C ILE A 104 -0.61 -15.72 -14.13
N LEU A 105 -1.89 -15.44 -14.40
CA LEU A 105 -3.01 -16.34 -14.08
C LEU A 105 -2.89 -17.72 -14.72
N LYS A 106 -2.30 -17.82 -15.91
CA LYS A 106 -2.05 -19.11 -16.56
C LYS A 106 -1.05 -19.97 -15.78
N ASN A 107 -0.09 -19.33 -15.14
CA ASN A 107 1.01 -19.99 -14.43
C ASN A 107 0.75 -20.10 -12.90
N THR A 108 -0.36 -19.58 -12.42
CA THR A 108 -0.81 -19.70 -11.03
C THR A 108 -1.64 -21.00 -10.87
N ASN A 109 -1.57 -21.65 -9.72
CA ASN A 109 -2.37 -22.84 -9.41
C ASN A 109 -3.88 -22.53 -9.37
N SER A 110 -4.73 -23.55 -9.30
CA SER A 110 -6.19 -23.36 -9.36
C SER A 110 -6.79 -22.71 -8.12
N GLU A 111 -6.18 -22.91 -6.95
CA GLU A 111 -6.65 -22.38 -5.68
C GLU A 111 -6.33 -20.88 -5.59
N ASP A 112 -5.10 -20.50 -5.81
CA ASP A 112 -4.68 -19.08 -5.82
C ASP A 112 -5.41 -18.30 -6.92
N ARG A 113 -5.60 -18.91 -8.11
CA ARG A 113 -6.38 -18.27 -9.17
C ARG A 113 -7.83 -18.00 -8.77
N TYR A 114 -8.44 -18.90 -8.01
CA TYR A 114 -9.78 -18.68 -7.49
C TYR A 114 -9.79 -17.51 -6.49
N LEU A 115 -8.83 -17.48 -5.57
CA LEU A 115 -8.66 -16.40 -4.61
C LEU A 115 -8.40 -15.06 -5.30
N ILE A 116 -7.46 -15.00 -6.23
CA ILE A 116 -7.17 -13.80 -7.03
C ILE A 116 -8.46 -13.26 -7.68
N ASN A 117 -9.22 -14.13 -8.36
CA ASN A 117 -10.48 -13.69 -8.98
C ASN A 117 -11.53 -13.23 -7.94
N GLN A 118 -11.50 -13.75 -6.73
CA GLN A 118 -12.38 -13.29 -5.65
C GLN A 118 -11.97 -11.89 -5.18
N PHE A 119 -10.67 -11.65 -5.01
CA PHE A 119 -10.13 -10.38 -4.53
C PHE A 119 -10.31 -9.27 -5.57
N LEU A 120 -10.03 -9.52 -6.83
CA LEU A 120 -10.29 -8.58 -7.93
C LEU A 120 -11.78 -8.21 -8.12
N ASN A 121 -12.70 -8.86 -7.42
CA ASN A 121 -14.12 -8.49 -7.38
C ASN A 121 -14.50 -7.58 -6.19
N TYR A 122 -13.62 -7.37 -5.22
CA TYR A 122 -13.87 -6.37 -4.19
C TYR A 122 -13.84 -4.96 -4.81
N PRO A 123 -14.60 -4.01 -4.26
CA PRO A 123 -14.51 -2.62 -4.71
C PRO A 123 -13.08 -2.09 -4.52
N GLU A 124 -12.59 -1.35 -5.50
CA GLU A 124 -11.35 -0.57 -5.36
C GLU A 124 -11.41 0.29 -4.09
N ASN A 125 -10.29 0.49 -3.42
CA ASN A 125 -10.17 1.26 -2.19
C ASN A 125 -11.05 0.75 -1.03
N SER A 126 -11.32 -0.56 -0.97
CA SER A 126 -12.05 -1.19 0.14
C SER A 126 -11.14 -2.03 1.02
N ALA A 127 -11.56 -2.33 2.26
CA ALA A 127 -10.86 -3.27 3.14
C ALA A 127 -10.63 -4.65 2.49
N GLY A 128 -11.52 -5.06 1.60
CA GLY A 128 -11.42 -6.34 0.89
C GLY A 128 -10.35 -6.33 -0.20
N SER A 129 -10.02 -5.17 -0.81
CA SER A 129 -8.98 -5.09 -1.84
C SER A 129 -7.57 -5.05 -1.27
N ILE A 130 -7.38 -4.52 -0.06
CA ILE A 130 -6.07 -4.35 0.59
C ILE A 130 -5.77 -5.38 1.68
N MET A 131 -6.60 -6.43 1.86
CA MET A 131 -6.37 -7.44 2.89
C MET A 131 -5.55 -8.61 2.37
N THR A 132 -4.77 -9.24 3.27
CA THR A 132 -4.12 -10.53 3.02
C THR A 132 -4.87 -11.68 3.68
N THR A 133 -4.71 -12.90 3.15
CA THR A 133 -5.28 -14.14 3.73
C THR A 133 -4.30 -14.92 4.61
N GLU A 134 -3.09 -14.43 4.77
CA GLU A 134 -1.95 -15.12 5.39
C GLU A 134 -1.86 -14.88 6.89
N TYR A 135 -2.93 -15.15 7.61
CA TYR A 135 -3.05 -15.02 9.06
C TYR A 135 -3.04 -16.37 9.79
N VAL A 136 -2.80 -16.33 11.10
CA VAL A 136 -2.89 -17.50 11.98
C VAL A 136 -4.28 -17.59 12.57
N ASP A 137 -5.00 -18.70 12.28
CA ASP A 137 -6.26 -19.02 12.91
C ASP A 137 -6.13 -20.17 13.91
N LEU A 138 -6.82 -20.03 15.03
CA LEU A 138 -6.81 -20.98 16.14
C LEU A 138 -8.24 -21.39 16.50
N LYS A 139 -8.37 -22.56 17.11
CA LYS A 139 -9.66 -23.01 17.67
C LYS A 139 -9.68 -22.79 19.19
N LYS A 140 -10.83 -22.33 19.71
CA LYS A 140 -10.99 -22.01 21.14
C LYS A 140 -10.69 -23.17 22.10
N ASN A 141 -10.89 -24.43 21.66
CA ASN A 141 -10.66 -25.63 22.44
C ASN A 141 -9.19 -26.12 22.39
N MET A 142 -8.33 -25.51 21.59
CA MET A 142 -6.91 -25.85 21.56
C MET A 142 -6.23 -25.44 22.87
N LYS A 143 -5.20 -26.20 23.26
CA LYS A 143 -4.26 -25.82 24.32
C LYS A 143 -3.21 -24.83 23.76
N VAL A 144 -2.65 -24.01 24.61
CA VAL A 144 -1.53 -23.09 24.27
C VAL A 144 -0.38 -23.82 23.60
N SER A 145 0.03 -24.98 24.14
CA SER A 145 1.10 -25.81 23.53
C SER A 145 0.78 -26.25 22.09
N GLN A 146 -0.48 -26.53 21.78
CA GLN A 146 -0.91 -26.90 20.43
C GLN A 146 -0.89 -25.68 19.49
N ALA A 147 -1.37 -24.54 19.96
CA ALA A 147 -1.36 -23.29 19.19
C ALA A 147 0.08 -22.86 18.86
N ILE A 148 1.00 -22.89 19.83
CA ILE A 148 2.41 -22.58 19.59
C ILE A 148 3.04 -23.54 18.58
N LYS A 149 2.68 -24.82 18.64
CA LYS A 149 3.17 -25.79 17.66
C LYS A 149 2.66 -25.46 16.26
N GLU A 150 1.37 -25.17 16.12
CA GLU A 150 0.76 -24.81 14.83
C GLU A 150 1.42 -23.56 14.22
N ILE A 151 1.65 -22.52 15.03
CA ILE A 151 2.37 -21.32 14.58
C ILE A 151 3.78 -21.69 14.09
N ARG A 152 4.53 -22.52 14.81
CA ARG A 152 5.89 -22.95 14.40
C ARG A 152 5.90 -23.74 13.10
N ASP A 153 4.86 -24.55 12.88
CA ASP A 153 4.76 -25.41 11.70
C ASP A 153 4.32 -24.62 10.44
N THR A 154 3.68 -23.43 10.61
CA THR A 154 3.09 -22.64 9.53
C THR A 154 3.68 -21.23 9.38
N VAL A 155 4.64 -20.82 10.21
CA VAL A 155 5.17 -19.45 10.28
C VAL A 155 5.69 -18.90 8.94
N GLU A 156 6.26 -19.75 8.10
CA GLU A 156 6.80 -19.35 6.79
C GLU A 156 5.71 -19.02 5.76
N GLU A 157 4.46 -19.43 6.03
CA GLU A 157 3.29 -19.19 5.17
C GLU A 157 2.41 -18.04 5.71
N LYS A 158 2.85 -17.37 6.77
CA LYS A 158 2.06 -16.34 7.45
C LYS A 158 2.79 -15.02 7.43
N GLU A 159 2.11 -14.01 6.94
CA GLU A 159 2.62 -12.64 6.93
C GLU A 159 2.82 -12.12 8.36
N ASN A 160 1.89 -12.45 9.25
CA ASN A 160 1.97 -12.01 10.63
C ASN A 160 1.55 -13.09 11.62
N ILE A 161 2.36 -13.26 12.69
CA ILE A 161 2.12 -14.20 13.79
C ILE A 161 1.91 -13.50 15.15
N TYR A 162 2.04 -12.17 15.21
CA TYR A 162 1.92 -11.44 16.49
C TYR A 162 0.51 -11.43 17.04
N THR A 163 -0.49 -11.52 16.15
CA THR A 163 -1.91 -11.65 16.50
C THR A 163 -2.49 -12.88 15.83
N CYS A 164 -3.04 -13.79 16.64
CA CYS A 164 -3.72 -14.99 16.19
C CYS A 164 -5.23 -14.81 16.37
N TYR A 165 -6.01 -15.33 15.44
CA TYR A 165 -7.45 -15.15 15.39
C TYR A 165 -8.18 -16.43 15.80
N VAL A 166 -9.07 -16.31 16.78
CA VAL A 166 -9.85 -17.46 17.26
C VAL A 166 -11.16 -17.53 16.49
N ILE A 167 -11.30 -18.58 15.69
CA ILE A 167 -12.47 -18.79 14.83
C ILE A 167 -13.29 -20.03 15.23
N SER A 168 -14.59 -19.95 14.99
CA SER A 168 -15.52 -21.08 15.11
C SER A 168 -15.36 -22.07 13.95
N GLU A 169 -16.08 -23.20 13.99
CA GLU A 169 -16.16 -24.14 12.86
C GLU A 169 -16.72 -23.49 11.58
N ASP A 170 -17.61 -22.51 11.73
CA ASP A 170 -18.19 -21.73 10.62
C ASP A 170 -17.30 -20.53 10.21
N ARG A 171 -16.04 -20.50 10.65
CA ARG A 171 -15.05 -19.42 10.40
C ARG A 171 -15.43 -18.06 10.99
N LYS A 172 -16.40 -17.96 11.89
CA LYS A 172 -16.74 -16.70 12.56
C LYS A 172 -15.65 -16.32 13.54
N LEU A 173 -15.25 -15.07 13.52
CA LEU A 173 -14.26 -14.52 14.43
C LEU A 173 -14.87 -14.41 15.84
N GLU A 174 -14.32 -15.17 16.80
CA GLU A 174 -14.79 -15.23 18.19
C GLU A 174 -13.87 -14.45 19.15
N GLY A 175 -12.62 -14.23 18.78
CA GLY A 175 -11.64 -13.53 19.61
C GLY A 175 -10.29 -13.41 18.96
N VAL A 176 -9.38 -12.72 19.64
CA VAL A 176 -7.97 -12.60 19.24
C VAL A 176 -7.07 -12.98 20.41
N VAL A 177 -5.89 -13.51 20.10
CA VAL A 177 -4.86 -13.83 21.07
C VAL A 177 -3.53 -13.32 20.54
N SER A 178 -2.80 -12.57 21.35
CA SER A 178 -1.46 -12.13 20.96
C SER A 178 -0.42 -13.25 21.19
N LEU A 179 0.63 -13.24 20.37
CA LEU A 179 1.77 -14.13 20.58
C LEU A 179 2.36 -13.97 22.00
N LYS A 180 2.32 -12.75 22.55
CA LYS A 180 2.73 -12.48 23.93
C LYS A 180 1.91 -13.29 24.94
N GLU A 181 0.58 -13.30 24.80
CA GLU A 181 -0.31 -14.07 25.69
C GLU A 181 -0.05 -15.57 25.56
N LEU A 182 0.17 -16.07 24.34
CA LEU A 182 0.54 -17.47 24.11
C LEU A 182 1.86 -17.86 24.83
N ILE A 183 2.90 -17.02 24.71
CA ILE A 183 4.22 -17.31 25.31
C ILE A 183 4.20 -17.21 26.84
N THR A 184 3.35 -16.36 27.40
CA THR A 184 3.29 -16.11 28.85
C THR A 184 2.28 -16.98 29.60
N SER A 185 1.45 -17.73 28.88
CA SER A 185 0.46 -18.65 29.46
C SER A 185 1.02 -20.05 29.62
N ASP A 186 0.46 -20.82 30.57
CA ASP A 186 0.84 -22.22 30.77
C ASP A 186 0.39 -23.10 29.60
N ASP A 187 1.18 -24.09 29.23
CA ASP A 187 0.99 -24.98 28.09
C ASP A 187 -0.36 -25.68 28.04
N ASP A 188 -0.92 -26.00 29.20
CA ASP A 188 -2.19 -26.74 29.34
C ASP A 188 -3.45 -25.86 29.32
N VAL A 189 -3.30 -24.56 29.34
CA VAL A 189 -4.40 -23.58 29.31
C VAL A 189 -5.06 -23.60 27.92
N THR A 190 -6.38 -23.43 27.86
CA THR A 190 -7.13 -23.36 26.60
C THR A 190 -7.11 -21.97 26.02
N ILE A 191 -7.11 -21.86 24.69
CA ILE A 191 -7.17 -20.59 23.96
C ILE A 191 -8.41 -19.78 24.38
N GLU A 192 -9.56 -20.45 24.60
CA GLU A 192 -10.79 -19.79 25.06
C GLU A 192 -10.61 -18.98 26.35
N SER A 193 -9.75 -19.43 27.26
CA SER A 193 -9.56 -18.78 28.55
C SER A 193 -8.64 -17.54 28.51
N ILE A 194 -7.82 -17.43 27.45
CA ILE A 194 -6.86 -16.32 27.28
C ILE A 194 -7.25 -15.36 26.16
N MET A 195 -8.18 -15.75 25.27
CA MET A 195 -8.56 -14.90 24.15
C MET A 195 -9.29 -13.64 24.59
N ASN A 196 -9.00 -12.54 23.91
CA ASN A 196 -9.72 -11.30 24.04
C ASN A 196 -10.93 -11.32 23.09
N ARG A 197 -12.14 -11.18 23.65
CA ARG A 197 -13.39 -11.12 22.89
C ARG A 197 -13.79 -9.68 22.50
N ASN A 198 -13.11 -8.69 23.08
CA ASN A 198 -13.32 -7.28 22.76
C ASN A 198 -12.28 -6.82 21.75
N PHE A 199 -12.49 -7.15 20.49
CA PHE A 199 -11.62 -6.79 19.37
C PHE A 199 -12.36 -5.87 18.39
N VAL A 200 -11.61 -5.17 17.56
CA VAL A 200 -12.13 -4.36 16.47
C VAL A 200 -11.89 -5.11 15.16
N SER A 201 -12.80 -5.00 14.22
CA SER A 201 -12.68 -5.57 12.88
C SER A 201 -13.26 -4.61 11.84
N ALA A 202 -12.80 -4.72 10.59
CA ALA A 202 -13.40 -4.07 9.43
C ALA A 202 -14.28 -5.07 8.65
N HIS A 203 -15.22 -4.55 7.86
CA HIS A 203 -15.94 -5.33 6.88
C HIS A 203 -15.28 -5.18 5.50
N THR A 204 -15.37 -6.20 4.65
CA THR A 204 -14.76 -6.20 3.32
C THR A 204 -15.12 -5.00 2.44
N ASN A 205 -16.29 -4.40 2.65
CA ASN A 205 -16.75 -3.24 1.87
C ASN A 205 -16.51 -1.90 2.58
N ASP A 206 -15.83 -1.89 3.72
CA ASP A 206 -15.47 -0.64 4.38
C ASP A 206 -14.42 0.06 3.53
N ASP A 207 -14.53 1.38 3.44
CA ASP A 207 -13.59 2.23 2.73
C ASP A 207 -12.21 2.20 3.41
N GLN A 208 -11.13 2.15 2.61
CA GLN A 208 -9.75 2.07 3.12
C GLN A 208 -9.37 3.24 4.04
N GLU A 209 -9.89 4.46 3.78
CA GLU A 209 -9.66 5.63 4.63
C GLU A 209 -10.30 5.41 6.02
N VAL A 210 -11.51 4.84 6.07
CA VAL A 210 -12.18 4.50 7.33
C VAL A 210 -11.40 3.42 8.08
N VAL A 211 -10.84 2.45 7.37
CA VAL A 211 -9.98 1.40 7.95
C VAL A 211 -8.71 2.00 8.54
N ALA A 212 -8.06 2.90 7.82
CA ALA A 212 -6.87 3.63 8.29
C ALA A 212 -7.17 4.43 9.56
N ASP A 213 -8.31 5.11 9.62
CA ASP A 213 -8.76 5.83 10.82
C ASP A 213 -9.00 4.89 12.01
N VAL A 214 -9.53 3.69 11.78
CA VAL A 214 -9.72 2.67 12.82
C VAL A 214 -8.38 2.21 13.37
N ILE A 215 -7.44 1.84 12.51
CA ILE A 215 -6.09 1.40 12.89
C ILE A 215 -5.39 2.49 13.71
N LYS A 216 -5.42 3.72 13.23
CA LYS A 216 -4.83 4.89 13.91
C LYS A 216 -5.50 5.19 15.26
N LYS A 217 -6.84 5.08 15.34
CA LYS A 217 -7.61 5.38 16.54
C LYS A 217 -7.37 4.39 17.69
N TYR A 218 -7.17 3.13 17.35
CA TYR A 218 -7.01 2.05 18.34
C TYR A 218 -5.56 1.59 18.49
N ASP A 219 -4.59 2.28 17.85
CA ASP A 219 -3.15 1.94 17.84
C ASP A 219 -2.91 0.47 17.46
N LEU A 220 -3.59 0.00 16.40
CA LEU A 220 -3.50 -1.37 15.95
C LEU A 220 -2.32 -1.56 14.99
N ILE A 221 -1.69 -2.72 15.06
CA ILE A 221 -0.67 -3.14 14.08
C ILE A 221 -1.33 -3.94 12.95
N ILE A 222 -2.44 -4.61 13.27
CA ILE A 222 -3.17 -5.48 12.36
C ILE A 222 -4.66 -5.38 12.66
N LEU A 223 -5.48 -5.36 11.63
CA LEU A 223 -6.93 -5.32 11.74
C LEU A 223 -7.56 -6.53 11.02
N PRO A 224 -8.36 -7.38 11.68
CA PRO A 224 -9.07 -8.46 11.01
C PRO A 224 -10.21 -7.91 10.14
N VAL A 225 -10.35 -8.51 8.96
CA VAL A 225 -11.42 -8.22 7.99
C VAL A 225 -12.42 -9.37 7.96
N VAL A 226 -13.69 -9.04 8.10
CA VAL A 226 -14.78 -10.01 8.16
C VAL A 226 -15.85 -9.75 7.10
N ASP A 227 -16.63 -10.78 6.75
CA ASP A 227 -17.82 -10.62 5.94
C ASP A 227 -19.04 -10.17 6.78
N ILE A 228 -20.20 -10.02 6.13
CA ILE A 228 -21.46 -9.64 6.76
C ILE A 228 -21.97 -10.66 7.82
N GLU A 229 -21.45 -11.88 7.80
CA GLU A 229 -21.77 -12.94 8.78
C GLU A 229 -20.73 -13.05 9.89
N ASN A 230 -19.77 -12.11 9.97
CA ASN A 230 -18.61 -12.06 10.85
C ASN A 230 -17.64 -13.25 10.65
N ARG A 231 -17.52 -13.79 9.44
CA ARG A 231 -16.48 -14.78 9.12
C ARG A 231 -15.20 -14.05 8.80
N LEU A 232 -14.09 -14.51 9.37
CA LEU A 232 -12.78 -13.97 9.10
C LEU A 232 -12.37 -14.33 7.66
N LEU A 233 -12.09 -13.32 6.86
CA LEU A 233 -11.65 -13.46 5.47
C LEU A 233 -10.18 -13.10 5.30
N GLY A 234 -9.69 -12.08 6.00
CA GLY A 234 -8.31 -11.62 5.90
C GLY A 234 -7.91 -10.73 7.07
N ILE A 235 -6.75 -10.16 6.93
CA ILE A 235 -6.20 -9.15 7.83
C ILE A 235 -5.63 -8.00 6.99
N ILE A 236 -5.55 -6.82 7.58
CA ILE A 236 -4.85 -5.67 7.00
C ILE A 236 -3.75 -5.28 7.96
N THR A 237 -2.54 -5.11 7.47
CA THR A 237 -1.37 -4.76 8.25
C THR A 237 -1.16 -3.25 8.31
N ILE A 238 -0.30 -2.79 9.20
CA ILE A 238 -0.04 -1.35 9.38
C ILE A 238 0.77 -0.75 8.24
N ASP A 239 1.64 -1.55 7.59
CA ASP A 239 2.44 -1.15 6.44
C ASP A 239 1.56 -0.81 5.25
N ASP A 240 0.59 -1.66 4.87
CA ASP A 240 -0.39 -1.36 3.82
C ASP A 240 -1.20 -0.09 4.13
N ILE A 241 -1.55 0.10 5.42
CA ILE A 241 -2.27 1.30 5.85
C ILE A 241 -1.43 2.58 5.77
N ILE A 242 -0.11 2.47 5.93
CA ILE A 242 0.78 3.63 5.72
C ILE A 242 0.70 4.08 4.26
N ASP A 243 0.74 3.14 3.32
CA ASP A 243 0.63 3.43 1.88
C ASP A 243 -0.74 4.02 1.52
N VAL A 244 -1.83 3.47 2.10
CA VAL A 244 -3.17 4.05 1.98
C VAL A 244 -3.21 5.50 2.47
N ILE A 245 -2.63 5.80 3.64
CA ILE A 245 -2.61 7.17 4.19
C ILE A 245 -1.83 8.11 3.27
N GLU A 246 -0.68 7.69 2.73
CA GLU A 246 0.10 8.51 1.80
C GLU A 246 -0.65 8.76 0.48
N GLN A 247 -1.38 7.77 -0.01
CA GLN A 247 -2.22 7.89 -1.21
C GLN A 247 -3.37 8.87 -0.98
N GLU A 248 -4.13 8.72 0.11
CA GLU A 248 -5.26 9.59 0.44
C GLU A 248 -4.80 11.04 0.71
N ASP A 249 -3.72 11.25 1.47
CA ASP A 249 -3.14 12.57 1.70
C ASP A 249 -2.72 13.23 0.37
N THR A 250 -2.17 12.48 -0.56
CA THR A 250 -1.77 12.96 -1.89
C THR A 250 -3.00 13.31 -2.74
N GLU A 251 -4.05 12.48 -2.71
CA GLU A 251 -5.31 12.74 -3.40
C GLU A 251 -5.99 13.99 -2.86
N ASP A 252 -6.07 14.14 -1.54
CA ASP A 252 -6.64 15.31 -0.89
C ASP A 252 -5.86 16.58 -1.24
N PHE A 253 -4.54 16.51 -1.29
CA PHE A 253 -3.71 17.63 -1.70
C PHE A 253 -3.98 18.04 -3.16
N HIS A 254 -4.15 17.06 -4.06
CA HIS A 254 -4.55 17.32 -5.45
C HIS A 254 -5.95 17.93 -5.56
N ARG A 255 -6.92 17.41 -4.80
CA ARG A 255 -8.29 17.94 -4.73
C ARG A 255 -8.30 19.40 -4.23
N MET A 256 -7.55 19.70 -3.15
CA MET A 256 -7.41 21.07 -2.63
C MET A 256 -6.77 22.02 -3.65
N ALA A 257 -5.82 21.53 -4.45
CA ALA A 257 -5.19 22.31 -5.51
C ALA A 257 -6.07 22.43 -6.79
N GLY A 258 -7.26 21.80 -6.80
CA GLY A 258 -8.15 21.76 -7.98
C GLY A 258 -7.54 20.96 -9.15
N ILE A 259 -6.69 20.00 -8.84
CA ILE A 259 -6.05 19.08 -9.79
C ILE A 259 -6.76 17.73 -9.67
N SER A 260 -7.16 17.13 -10.79
CA SER A 260 -7.65 15.76 -10.76
C SER A 260 -6.52 14.83 -10.37
N PRO A 261 -6.76 13.84 -9.49
CA PRO A 261 -5.76 12.84 -9.12
C PRO A 261 -5.12 12.22 -10.37
N VAL A 262 -3.83 12.01 -10.32
CA VAL A 262 -3.04 11.35 -11.38
C VAL A 262 -2.45 10.10 -10.79
N GLU A 263 -2.85 8.96 -11.30
CA GLU A 263 -2.32 7.65 -10.90
C GLU A 263 -0.84 7.47 -11.29
N GLU A 264 -0.37 8.24 -12.28
CA GLU A 264 1.03 8.20 -12.72
C GLU A 264 1.90 9.19 -11.93
N THR A 265 3.13 8.78 -11.63
CA THR A 265 4.16 9.63 -11.01
C THR A 265 4.34 10.93 -11.81
N TYR A 266 4.33 12.07 -11.13
CA TYR A 266 4.42 13.43 -11.72
C TYR A 266 5.52 13.59 -12.79
N LEU A 267 6.66 12.93 -12.62
CA LEU A 267 7.77 13.00 -13.56
C LEU A 267 7.56 12.16 -14.84
N LYS A 268 6.65 11.17 -14.81
CA LYS A 268 6.32 10.30 -15.95
C LYS A 268 5.13 10.82 -16.75
N THR A 269 4.27 11.65 -16.14
CA THR A 269 3.08 12.20 -16.81
C THR A 269 3.45 13.21 -17.88
N SER A 270 2.90 13.07 -19.08
CA SER A 270 3.19 13.99 -20.18
C SER A 270 2.73 15.42 -19.85
N ALA A 271 3.51 16.43 -20.25
CA ALA A 271 3.15 17.85 -20.05
C ALA A 271 1.77 18.21 -20.65
N PHE A 272 1.35 17.51 -21.69
CA PHE A 272 0.06 17.71 -22.32
C PHE A 272 -1.09 17.16 -21.47
N THR A 273 -0.92 15.99 -20.84
CA THR A 273 -1.88 15.39 -19.92
C THR A 273 -2.06 16.29 -18.70
N MET A 274 -0.94 16.73 -18.08
CA MET A 274 -0.97 17.69 -16.97
C MET A 274 -1.65 19.01 -17.32
N ALA A 275 -1.37 19.55 -18.50
CA ALA A 275 -2.03 20.77 -18.96
C ALA A 275 -3.54 20.58 -19.13
N ARG A 276 -3.98 19.46 -19.70
CA ARG A 276 -5.40 19.15 -19.91
C ARG A 276 -6.18 19.02 -18.60
N GLN A 277 -5.58 18.40 -17.58
CA GLN A 277 -6.21 18.24 -16.27
C GLN A 277 -6.38 19.59 -15.53
N ARG A 278 -5.46 20.54 -15.76
CA ARG A 278 -5.51 21.88 -15.14
C ARG A 278 -6.34 22.89 -15.93
N ILE A 279 -6.49 22.69 -17.23
CA ILE A 279 -7.19 23.64 -18.12
C ILE A 279 -8.63 23.91 -17.65
N MET A 280 -9.37 22.89 -17.24
CA MET A 280 -10.75 23.07 -16.81
C MET A 280 -10.84 24.00 -15.59
N TRP A 281 -10.00 23.81 -14.61
CA TRP A 281 -9.93 24.64 -13.41
C TRP A 281 -9.46 26.07 -13.74
N LEU A 282 -8.44 26.20 -14.60
CA LEU A 282 -7.96 27.51 -15.05
C LEU A 282 -9.03 28.31 -15.81
N VAL A 283 -9.87 27.66 -16.62
CA VAL A 283 -11.01 28.29 -17.30
C VAL A 283 -12.04 28.78 -16.28
N VAL A 284 -12.36 27.98 -15.25
CA VAL A 284 -13.28 28.42 -14.17
C VAL A 284 -12.70 29.62 -13.43
N LEU A 285 -11.42 29.61 -13.10
CA LEU A 285 -10.74 30.74 -12.44
C LEU A 285 -10.72 31.98 -13.35
N MET A 286 -10.48 31.83 -14.64
CA MET A 286 -10.48 32.93 -15.61
C MET A 286 -11.86 33.59 -15.74
N ILE A 287 -12.92 32.76 -15.79
CA ILE A 287 -14.32 33.26 -15.81
C ILE A 287 -14.62 33.99 -14.50
N SER A 288 -14.28 33.40 -13.37
CA SER A 288 -14.45 33.98 -12.02
C SER A 288 -13.71 35.33 -11.92
N ALA A 289 -12.43 35.36 -12.33
CA ALA A 289 -11.62 36.57 -12.30
C ALA A 289 -12.21 37.67 -13.20
N THR A 290 -12.74 37.29 -14.37
CA THR A 290 -13.40 38.24 -15.28
C THR A 290 -14.68 38.84 -14.66
N PHE A 291 -15.48 37.99 -14.00
CA PHE A 291 -16.68 38.43 -13.25
C PHE A 291 -16.30 39.37 -12.11
N THR A 292 -15.34 38.96 -11.30
CA THR A 292 -14.83 39.75 -10.17
C THR A 292 -14.28 41.09 -10.64
N GLY A 293 -13.47 41.07 -11.72
CA GLY A 293 -12.95 42.30 -12.31
C GLY A 293 -14.04 43.28 -12.80
N ARG A 294 -15.14 42.74 -13.40
CA ARG A 294 -16.30 43.56 -13.80
C ARG A 294 -17.03 44.15 -12.61
N ILE A 295 -17.24 43.37 -11.55
CA ILE A 295 -17.87 43.84 -10.30
C ILE A 295 -17.01 44.94 -9.67
N ILE A 296 -15.71 44.70 -9.49
CA ILE A 296 -14.76 45.69 -8.92
C ILE A 296 -14.84 47.00 -9.76
N LYS A 297 -14.77 46.89 -11.08
CA LYS A 297 -14.85 48.08 -11.98
C LYS A 297 -16.18 48.81 -11.85
N SER A 298 -17.31 48.09 -11.64
CA SER A 298 -18.65 48.69 -11.46
C SER A 298 -18.77 49.45 -10.14
N TYR A 299 -17.95 49.14 -9.14
CA TYR A 299 -17.94 49.78 -7.81
C TYR A 299 -16.67 50.58 -7.55
N GLU A 300 -15.85 50.88 -8.58
CA GLU A 300 -14.55 51.53 -8.44
C GLU A 300 -14.64 52.89 -7.71
N ASP A 301 -15.65 53.69 -8.04
CA ASP A 301 -15.90 55.00 -7.38
C ASP A 301 -16.23 54.84 -5.88
N VAL A 302 -16.96 53.77 -5.50
CA VAL A 302 -17.28 53.45 -4.12
C VAL A 302 -16.08 52.88 -3.38
N LEU A 303 -15.32 52.01 -4.04
CA LEU A 303 -14.11 51.41 -3.49
C LEU A 303 -13.00 52.43 -3.27
N GLN A 304 -12.80 53.41 -4.16
CA GLN A 304 -11.83 54.50 -3.96
C GLN A 304 -12.17 55.30 -2.70
N SER A 305 -13.43 55.57 -2.43
CA SER A 305 -13.85 56.27 -1.25
C SER A 305 -13.68 55.47 0.06
N VAL A 306 -13.72 54.12 -0.02
CA VAL A 306 -13.55 53.23 1.12
C VAL A 306 -12.06 52.88 1.39
N VAL A 307 -11.25 52.75 0.34
CA VAL A 307 -9.81 52.45 0.41
C VAL A 307 -9.03 53.60 1.05
N GLU A 308 -9.41 54.84 0.81
CA GLU A 308 -8.82 56.00 1.55
C GLU A 308 -9.00 55.91 3.07
N TYR A 309 -10.11 55.26 3.53
CA TYR A 309 -10.43 55.13 4.95
C TYR A 309 -9.93 53.82 5.63
N THR A 310 -9.75 52.73 4.91
CA THR A 310 -9.52 51.39 5.52
C THR A 310 -8.21 50.71 5.11
N GLY A 311 -7.52 51.17 4.08
CA GLY A 311 -6.31 50.54 3.54
C GLY A 311 -5.11 50.40 4.49
N GLY A 312 -5.05 51.26 5.53
CA GLY A 312 -3.99 51.19 6.52
C GLY A 312 -4.16 50.08 7.58
N ASN A 313 -5.39 49.74 7.93
CA ASN A 313 -5.66 48.82 9.03
C ASN A 313 -5.74 47.34 8.62
N ALA A 314 -6.27 47.04 7.45
CA ALA A 314 -6.41 45.65 6.98
C ALA A 314 -5.05 45.00 6.58
N GLY A 315 -4.15 45.79 5.99
CA GLY A 315 -2.81 45.34 5.64
C GLY A 315 -1.94 45.01 6.86
N ALA A 316 -2.09 45.78 7.93
CA ALA A 316 -1.39 45.56 9.20
C ALA A 316 -1.85 44.28 9.92
N GLN A 317 -3.17 44.00 9.91
CA GLN A 317 -3.73 42.81 10.58
C GLN A 317 -3.37 41.50 9.85
N SER A 318 -3.43 41.49 8.53
CA SER A 318 -3.04 40.28 7.77
C SER A 318 -1.55 39.98 7.87
N SER A 319 -0.67 41.00 7.88
CA SER A 319 0.77 40.79 8.05
C SER A 319 1.14 40.33 9.48
N THR A 320 0.38 40.74 10.48
CA THR A 320 0.59 40.30 11.89
C THR A 320 0.13 38.85 12.08
N THR A 321 -0.97 38.44 11.45
CA THR A 321 -1.49 37.07 11.51
C THR A 321 -0.55 36.09 10.80
N VAL A 322 -0.07 36.42 9.62
CA VAL A 322 0.92 35.60 8.90
C VAL A 322 2.24 35.49 9.69
N ARG A 323 2.67 36.57 10.33
CA ARG A 323 3.89 36.56 11.14
C ARG A 323 3.75 35.72 12.42
N SER A 324 2.57 35.67 13.06
CA SER A 324 2.31 34.84 14.22
C SER A 324 2.26 33.33 13.87
N ILE A 325 1.80 32.96 12.68
CA ILE A 325 1.76 31.57 12.20
C ILE A 325 3.17 31.06 11.82
N LEU A 326 4.06 31.95 11.34
CA LEU A 326 5.42 31.58 10.95
C LEU A 326 6.41 31.47 12.12
N TYR A 327 6.06 31.95 13.31
CA TYR A 327 6.90 31.95 14.50
C TYR A 327 6.29 31.22 15.73
N SER A 328 5.18 30.52 15.55
CA SER A 328 4.62 29.54 16.50
C SER A 328 5.00 28.12 16.09
#